data_012826adac1756038c00be3958f70bf1
#
_entry.id   012826adac1756038c00be3958f70bf1
#
_cell.length_a   1.000
_cell.length_b   1.000
_cell.length_c   1.000
_cell.angle_alpha   90.00
_cell.angle_beta   90.00
_cell.angle_gamma   90.00
#
_symmetry.space_group_name_H-M   'P 1'
#
loop_
_entity.id
_entity.type
_entity.pdbx_description
1 polymer ?
#
loop_
_entity_poly.entity_id
_entity_poly.type
_entity_poly.pdbx_seq_one_letter_code
_entity_poly.pdbx_strand_id
1 'polypeptide(L)'
;MEQLRLIPLPYKYIIDSSSIFSQKPDEPNRRSVFKGLWQNIDEYIKEQVIITCSEIESEIKDKELLKWLHQQQCKIIPITDVIQANVRKIVNEHPELIDFSKCKSSGDAFLIATAMEYDLTVITEEGKVSTKKIPAICKAYNIPCVNITELCTEENWEF
;
A
#
# COMPACT_ATOMS: atom_id res chain seq x y z
N MET A 1 10.21 -7.11 25.96
CA MET A 1 9.91 -5.81 26.52
C MET A 1 9.78 -4.77 25.44
N GLU A 2 8.72 -4.05 25.47
CA GLU A 2 8.48 -3.00 24.49
C GLU A 2 9.43 -1.85 24.70
N GLN A 3 10.10 -1.42 23.64
CA GLN A 3 10.98 -0.27 23.72
C GLN A 3 10.17 1.02 23.62
N LEU A 4 10.47 1.93 24.52
CA LEU A 4 9.91 3.27 24.42
C LEU A 4 10.55 3.98 23.23
N ARG A 5 9.72 4.37 22.30
CA ARG A 5 10.17 5.19 21.16
C ARG A 5 10.09 6.65 21.56
N LEU A 6 11.25 7.29 21.61
CA LEU A 6 11.32 8.73 21.90
C LEU A 6 10.78 9.55 20.73
N ILE A 7 10.90 9.03 19.51
CA ILE A 7 10.41 9.65 18.28
C ILE A 7 9.47 8.65 17.61
N PRO A 8 8.19 9.01 17.39
CA PRO A 8 7.27 8.10 16.69
C PRO A 8 7.71 7.88 15.25
N LEU A 9 7.38 6.73 14.68
CA LEU A 9 7.63 6.46 13.27
C LEU A 9 6.81 7.41 12.41
N PRO A 10 7.36 7.91 11.29
CA PRO A 10 6.63 8.81 10.40
C PRO A 10 5.58 8.12 9.55
N TYR A 11 5.52 6.78 9.56
CA TYR A 11 4.65 6.00 8.68
C TYR A 11 3.19 6.31 8.93
N LYS A 12 2.46 6.66 7.88
CA LYS A 12 1.03 6.94 7.94
C LYS A 12 0.24 6.11 6.94
N TYR A 13 0.84 5.84 5.77
CA TYR A 13 0.21 5.17 4.66
C TYR A 13 1.06 4.02 4.15
N ILE A 14 0.38 2.97 3.67
CA ILE A 14 1.03 1.92 2.88
C ILE A 14 0.37 1.89 1.49
N ILE A 15 1.19 1.90 0.44
CA ILE A 15 0.70 2.02 -0.94
C ILE A 15 0.71 0.68 -1.64
N ASP A 16 -0.42 0.36 -2.30
CA ASP A 16 -0.59 -0.83 -3.11
C ASP A 16 -0.02 -0.63 -4.52
N SER A 17 0.32 -1.73 -5.18
CA SER A 17 0.85 -1.71 -6.55
C SER A 17 -0.13 -1.09 -7.55
N SER A 18 -1.44 -1.25 -7.36
CA SER A 18 -2.45 -0.64 -8.23
C SER A 18 -2.35 0.89 -8.23
N SER A 19 -2.09 1.48 -7.07
CA SER A 19 -1.91 2.93 -6.96
C SER A 19 -0.60 3.38 -7.61
N ILE A 20 0.47 2.63 -7.39
CA ILE A 20 1.77 2.90 -8.04
C ILE A 20 1.62 2.85 -9.56
N PHE A 21 0.94 1.83 -10.06
CA PHE A 21 0.72 1.62 -11.49
C PHE A 21 -0.10 2.74 -12.12
N SER A 22 -0.99 3.36 -11.37
CA SER A 22 -1.93 4.38 -11.87
C SER A 22 -1.25 5.64 -12.40
N GLN A 23 0.05 5.83 -12.13
CA GLN A 23 0.82 6.98 -12.66
C GLN A 23 1.27 6.82 -14.11
N LYS A 24 1.13 5.63 -14.68
CA LYS A 24 1.61 5.35 -16.05
C LYS A 24 0.76 6.09 -17.10
N PRO A 25 1.31 6.31 -18.31
CA PRO A 25 0.51 6.83 -19.43
C PRO A 25 -0.73 5.98 -19.63
N ASP A 26 -1.83 6.61 -19.98
CA ASP A 26 -3.15 5.98 -20.20
C ASP A 26 -3.84 5.48 -18.93
N GLU A 27 -3.23 5.65 -17.77
CA GLU A 27 -3.85 5.30 -16.49
C GLU A 27 -4.53 6.51 -15.84
N PRO A 28 -5.47 6.27 -14.88
CA PRO A 28 -6.31 7.36 -14.33
C PRO A 28 -5.53 8.50 -13.69
N ASN A 29 -4.43 8.20 -13.02
CA ASN A 29 -3.65 9.20 -12.30
C ASN A 29 -2.32 9.48 -13.00
N ARG A 30 -2.33 9.50 -14.32
CA ARG A 30 -1.09 9.62 -15.11
C ARG A 30 -0.25 10.81 -14.70
N ARG A 31 1.03 10.54 -14.47
CA ARG A 31 1.98 11.55 -13.99
C ARG A 31 2.13 12.73 -14.94
N SER A 32 2.00 12.49 -16.24
CA SER A 32 2.14 13.54 -17.25
C SER A 32 1.09 14.65 -17.11
N VAL A 33 -0.07 14.34 -16.54
CA VAL A 33 -1.14 15.30 -16.29
C VAL A 33 -1.11 15.80 -14.85
N PHE A 34 -0.93 14.88 -13.90
CA PHE A 34 -1.04 15.17 -12.47
C PHE A 34 0.34 15.29 -11.81
N LYS A 35 1.20 16.13 -12.37
CA LYS A 35 2.60 16.29 -11.92
C LYS A 35 2.69 16.72 -10.45
N GLY A 36 1.89 17.70 -10.06
CA GLY A 36 1.90 18.20 -8.67
C GLY A 36 1.50 17.14 -7.66
N LEU A 37 0.50 16.32 -8.01
CA LEU A 37 0.06 15.20 -7.20
C LEU A 37 1.22 14.24 -6.94
N TRP A 38 1.90 13.82 -7.99
CA TRP A 38 2.98 12.83 -7.87
C TRP A 38 4.23 13.41 -7.22
N GLN A 39 4.47 14.72 -7.36
CA GLN A 39 5.53 15.39 -6.60
C GLN A 39 5.27 15.29 -5.10
N ASN A 40 4.02 15.47 -4.68
CA ASN A 40 3.66 15.32 -3.26
C ASN A 40 3.81 13.88 -2.79
N ILE A 41 3.39 12.92 -3.61
CA ILE A 41 3.56 11.50 -3.28
C ILE A 41 5.05 11.14 -3.19
N ASP A 42 5.87 11.60 -4.16
CA ASP A 42 7.32 11.39 -4.14
C ASP A 42 7.92 11.90 -2.82
N GLU A 43 7.55 13.10 -2.40
CA GLU A 43 8.04 13.68 -1.14
C GLU A 43 7.61 12.85 0.07
N TYR A 44 6.36 12.42 0.12
CA TYR A 44 5.85 11.59 1.21
C TYR A 44 6.56 10.24 1.28
N ILE A 45 6.93 9.68 0.14
CA ILE A 45 7.71 8.45 0.11
C ILE A 45 9.12 8.71 0.66
N LYS A 46 9.78 9.79 0.24
CA LYS A 46 11.11 10.15 0.75
C LYS A 46 11.11 10.39 2.24
N GLU A 47 10.04 10.99 2.76
CA GLU A 47 9.88 11.29 4.18
C GLU A 47 9.41 10.08 4.99
N GLN A 48 9.19 8.94 4.35
CA GLN A 48 8.68 7.71 4.96
C GLN A 48 7.26 7.85 5.55
N VAL A 49 6.49 8.80 5.07
CA VAL A 49 5.07 8.93 5.41
C VAL A 49 4.27 7.89 4.63
N ILE A 50 4.64 7.66 3.37
CA ILE A 50 4.10 6.58 2.54
C ILE A 50 5.18 5.51 2.41
N ILE A 51 4.83 4.29 2.79
CA ILE A 51 5.72 3.13 2.71
C ILE A 51 5.04 2.01 1.92
N THR A 52 5.77 0.92 1.68
CA THR A 52 5.17 -0.30 1.14
C THR A 52 5.85 -1.52 1.77
N CYS A 53 5.44 -2.71 1.37
CA CYS A 53 6.02 -3.95 1.89
C CYS A 53 6.71 -4.73 0.78
N SER A 54 7.55 -5.68 1.17
CA SER A 54 8.37 -6.45 0.23
C SER A 54 7.55 -7.22 -0.79
N GLU A 55 6.38 -7.73 -0.41
CA GLU A 55 5.52 -8.48 -1.32
C GLU A 55 4.91 -7.58 -2.40
N ILE A 56 4.58 -6.35 -2.06
CA ILE A 56 4.09 -5.37 -3.05
C ILE A 56 5.23 -4.98 -3.98
N GLU A 57 6.42 -4.73 -3.45
CA GLU A 57 7.59 -4.43 -4.30
C GLU A 57 7.82 -5.56 -5.31
N SER A 58 7.75 -6.81 -4.87
CA SER A 58 7.98 -7.96 -5.74
C SER A 58 6.91 -8.12 -6.83
N GLU A 59 5.72 -7.56 -6.66
CA GLU A 59 4.67 -7.57 -7.66
C GLU A 59 4.90 -6.58 -8.80
N ILE A 60 5.77 -5.59 -8.59
CA ILE A 60 6.03 -4.56 -9.60
C ILE A 60 6.97 -5.14 -10.66
N LYS A 61 6.40 -5.47 -11.82
CA LYS A 61 7.16 -6.03 -12.95
C LYS A 61 7.68 -4.95 -13.90
N ASP A 62 7.08 -3.78 -13.86
CA ASP A 62 7.49 -2.64 -14.70
C ASP A 62 8.80 -2.06 -14.16
N LYS A 63 9.84 -2.12 -14.98
CA LYS A 63 11.19 -1.69 -14.58
C LYS A 63 11.27 -0.19 -14.27
N GLU A 64 10.53 0.62 -15.00
CA GLU A 64 10.52 2.07 -14.80
C GLU A 64 9.87 2.43 -13.46
N LEU A 65 8.77 1.77 -13.11
CA LEU A 65 8.11 2.00 -11.84
C LEU A 65 8.97 1.52 -10.66
N LEU A 66 9.61 0.37 -10.81
CA LEU A 66 10.49 -0.15 -9.77
C LEU A 66 11.69 0.77 -9.56
N LYS A 67 12.26 1.27 -10.66
CA LYS A 67 13.36 2.24 -10.61
C LYS A 67 12.91 3.51 -9.89
N TRP A 68 11.75 4.03 -10.23
CA TRP A 68 11.18 5.21 -9.56
C TRP A 68 11.04 4.97 -8.05
N LEU A 69 10.46 3.83 -7.66
CA LEU A 69 10.27 3.51 -6.25
C LEU A 69 11.59 3.52 -5.48
N HIS A 70 12.63 2.93 -6.06
CA HIS A 70 13.97 2.90 -5.45
C HIS A 70 14.62 4.28 -5.44
N GLN A 71 14.41 5.09 -6.48
CA GLN A 71 14.93 6.47 -6.52
C GLN A 71 14.31 7.34 -5.43
N GLN A 72 13.04 7.10 -5.07
CA GLN A 72 12.39 7.81 -3.98
C GLN A 72 12.84 7.29 -2.61
N GLN A 73 13.67 6.25 -2.56
CA GLN A 73 14.14 5.63 -1.33
C GLN A 73 12.98 5.16 -0.44
N CYS A 74 11.98 4.55 -1.07
CA CYS A 74 10.79 4.06 -0.38
C CYS A 74 11.18 3.06 0.71
N LYS A 75 10.63 3.25 1.90
CA LYS A 75 10.78 2.27 2.97
C LYS A 75 10.00 1.01 2.62
N ILE A 76 10.69 -0.11 2.56
CA ILE A 76 10.13 -1.42 2.23
C ILE A 76 10.14 -2.27 3.49
N ILE A 77 8.97 -2.58 4.01
CA ILE A 77 8.85 -3.39 5.23
C ILE A 77 9.00 -4.86 4.86
N PRO A 78 9.98 -5.56 5.45
CA PRO A 78 10.14 -7.00 5.21
C PRO A 78 9.06 -7.80 5.95
N ILE A 79 8.92 -9.07 5.57
CA ILE A 79 8.02 -9.98 6.26
C ILE A 79 8.65 -10.33 7.61
N THR A 80 7.96 -9.92 8.69
CA THR A 80 8.35 -10.28 10.06
C THR A 80 7.46 -11.41 10.56
N ASP A 81 7.82 -12.01 11.70
CA ASP A 81 6.99 -13.06 12.32
C ASP A 81 5.58 -12.54 12.64
N VAL A 82 5.48 -11.31 13.13
CA VAL A 82 4.19 -10.69 13.47
C VAL A 82 3.34 -10.49 12.21
N ILE A 83 3.95 -9.95 11.15
CA ILE A 83 3.25 -9.75 9.88
C ILE A 83 2.81 -11.10 9.32
N GLN A 84 3.64 -12.12 9.40
CA GLN A 84 3.29 -13.46 8.93
C GLN A 84 2.12 -14.06 9.71
N ALA A 85 2.08 -13.86 11.02
CA ALA A 85 0.94 -14.28 11.84
C ALA A 85 -0.33 -13.55 11.42
N ASN A 86 -0.25 -12.25 11.15
CA ASN A 86 -1.37 -11.47 10.64
C ASN A 86 -1.85 -11.99 9.28
N VAL A 87 -0.92 -12.34 8.39
CA VAL A 87 -1.25 -12.92 7.09
C VAL A 87 -2.03 -14.22 7.25
N ARG A 88 -1.60 -15.10 8.14
CA ARG A 88 -2.31 -16.36 8.41
C ARG A 88 -3.75 -16.12 8.86
N LYS A 89 -3.95 -15.16 9.75
CA LYS A 89 -5.28 -14.79 10.23
C LYS A 89 -6.14 -14.29 9.06
N ILE A 90 -5.62 -13.38 8.27
CA ILE A 90 -6.33 -12.78 7.14
C ILE A 90 -6.71 -13.85 6.12
N VAL A 91 -5.77 -14.71 5.74
CA VAL A 91 -5.99 -15.76 4.74
C VAL A 91 -6.99 -16.81 5.25
N ASN A 92 -6.92 -17.16 6.54
CA ASN A 92 -7.88 -18.11 7.12
C ASN A 92 -9.31 -17.56 7.12
N GLU A 93 -9.46 -16.26 7.36
CA GLU A 93 -10.76 -15.60 7.37
C GLU A 93 -11.24 -15.17 5.99
N HIS A 94 -10.29 -14.94 5.07
CA HIS A 94 -10.55 -14.46 3.69
C HIS A 94 -9.72 -15.25 2.68
N PRO A 95 -10.00 -16.56 2.50
CA PRO A 95 -9.19 -17.39 1.60
C PRO A 95 -9.25 -16.94 0.13
N GLU A 96 -10.22 -16.13 -0.23
CA GLU A 96 -10.35 -15.57 -1.58
C GLU A 96 -9.19 -14.66 -2.00
N LEU A 97 -8.36 -14.22 -1.05
CA LEU A 97 -7.17 -13.43 -1.36
C LEU A 97 -6.05 -14.26 -2.00
N ILE A 98 -6.13 -15.58 -1.92
CA ILE A 98 -5.15 -16.46 -2.53
C ILE A 98 -5.75 -17.06 -3.80
N ASP A 99 -5.07 -16.86 -4.92
CA ASP A 99 -5.44 -17.47 -6.19
C ASP A 99 -4.64 -18.76 -6.36
N PHE A 100 -5.24 -19.88 -5.96
CA PHE A 100 -4.60 -21.17 -6.04
C PHE A 100 -4.35 -21.61 -7.47
N SER A 101 -5.12 -21.10 -8.44
CA SER A 101 -4.94 -21.45 -9.84
C SER A 101 -3.64 -20.90 -10.41
N LYS A 102 -3.13 -19.83 -9.85
CA LYS A 102 -1.87 -19.20 -10.26
C LYS A 102 -0.68 -19.62 -9.39
N CYS A 103 -0.90 -20.48 -8.42
CA CYS A 103 0.14 -20.99 -7.50
C CYS A 103 0.97 -19.88 -6.83
N LYS A 104 0.35 -18.76 -6.51
CA LYS A 104 1.02 -17.69 -5.78
C LYS A 104 0.11 -17.05 -4.77
N SER A 105 0.71 -16.64 -3.66
CA SER A 105 0.02 -15.89 -2.63
C SER A 105 -0.23 -14.47 -3.12
N SER A 106 -1.30 -13.86 -2.66
CA SER A 106 -1.61 -12.48 -2.97
C SER A 106 -0.80 -11.55 -2.08
N GLY A 107 -0.11 -10.59 -2.70
CA GLY A 107 0.53 -9.50 -1.97
C GLY A 107 -0.47 -8.68 -1.14
N ASP A 108 -1.75 -8.76 -1.48
CA ASP A 108 -2.82 -8.05 -0.78
C ASP A 108 -2.89 -8.44 0.70
N ALA A 109 -2.72 -9.73 1.01
CA ALA A 109 -2.74 -10.18 2.39
C ALA A 109 -1.57 -9.60 3.18
N PHE A 110 -0.39 -9.52 2.56
CA PHE A 110 0.80 -8.93 3.20
C PHE A 110 0.67 -7.42 3.37
N LEU A 111 0.06 -6.74 2.41
CA LEU A 111 -0.23 -5.31 2.48
C LEU A 111 -1.13 -5.01 3.69
N ILE A 112 -2.23 -5.74 3.81
CA ILE A 112 -3.19 -5.57 4.91
C ILE A 112 -2.56 -5.93 6.24
N ALA A 113 -1.81 -7.03 6.30
CA ALA A 113 -1.12 -7.48 7.52
C ALA A 113 -0.10 -6.43 8.00
N THR A 114 0.61 -5.78 7.09
CA THR A 114 1.55 -4.72 7.42
C THR A 114 0.82 -3.49 7.95
N ALA A 115 -0.31 -3.13 7.35
CA ALA A 115 -1.15 -2.03 7.82
C ALA A 115 -1.66 -2.29 9.24
N MET A 116 -2.02 -3.54 9.55
CA MET A 116 -2.43 -3.94 10.90
C MET A 116 -1.32 -3.71 11.90
N GLU A 117 -0.10 -4.15 11.58
CA GLU A 117 1.04 -4.06 12.48
C GLU A 117 1.44 -2.62 12.80
N TYR A 118 1.43 -1.75 11.80
CA TYR A 118 1.89 -0.36 11.94
C TYR A 118 0.76 0.65 12.05
N ASP A 119 -0.48 0.20 12.09
CA ASP A 119 -1.67 1.06 12.18
C ASP A 119 -1.71 2.10 11.05
N LEU A 120 -1.68 1.61 9.81
CA LEU A 120 -1.58 2.46 8.62
C LEU A 120 -2.89 2.55 7.86
N THR A 121 -3.03 3.64 7.10
CA THR A 121 -4.06 3.75 6.07
C THR A 121 -3.55 3.14 4.78
N VAL A 122 -4.34 2.28 4.15
CA VAL A 122 -3.99 1.64 2.87
C VAL A 122 -4.39 2.56 1.71
N ILE A 123 -3.47 2.73 0.76
CA ILE A 123 -3.75 3.45 -0.50
C ILE A 123 -3.86 2.41 -1.61
N THR A 124 -5.05 2.29 -2.21
CA THR A 124 -5.29 1.35 -3.31
C THR A 124 -6.29 1.93 -4.30
N GLU A 125 -6.13 1.58 -5.59
CA GLU A 125 -7.08 1.93 -6.62
C GLU A 125 -8.12 0.82 -6.86
N GLU A 126 -8.08 -0.27 -6.09
CA GLU A 126 -9.08 -1.31 -6.19
C GLU A 126 -10.47 -0.81 -5.81
N GLY A 127 -11.49 -1.33 -6.52
CA GLY A 127 -12.87 -0.87 -6.31
C GLY A 127 -13.45 -1.30 -4.99
N LYS A 128 -14.28 -0.44 -4.40
CA LYS A 128 -14.93 -0.67 -3.11
C LYS A 128 -16.16 -1.57 -3.19
N VAL A 129 -16.63 -1.86 -4.40
CA VAL A 129 -17.86 -2.63 -4.64
C VAL A 129 -17.66 -4.14 -4.42
N SER A 130 -16.49 -4.66 -4.76
CA SER A 130 -16.18 -6.08 -4.60
C SER A 130 -15.91 -6.43 -3.14
N THR A 131 -16.54 -7.49 -2.63
CA THR A 131 -16.30 -7.98 -1.27
C THR A 131 -15.00 -8.75 -1.14
N LYS A 132 -14.34 -9.08 -2.25
CA LYS A 132 -13.09 -9.86 -2.29
C LYS A 132 -11.85 -9.00 -2.41
N LYS A 133 -12.02 -7.69 -2.54
CA LYS A 133 -10.90 -6.77 -2.78
C LYS A 133 -10.44 -6.10 -1.50
N ILE A 134 -9.27 -5.46 -1.59
CA ILE A 134 -8.60 -4.81 -0.46
C ILE A 134 -9.53 -3.91 0.35
N PRO A 135 -10.33 -2.99 -0.24
CA PRO A 135 -11.16 -2.11 0.57
C PRO A 135 -12.14 -2.84 1.48
N ALA A 136 -12.79 -3.90 0.98
CA ALA A 136 -13.76 -4.66 1.76
C ALA A 136 -13.09 -5.39 2.93
N ILE A 137 -11.91 -5.95 2.70
CA ILE A 137 -11.17 -6.69 3.72
C ILE A 137 -10.59 -5.74 4.76
N CYS A 138 -10.08 -4.59 4.34
CA CYS A 138 -9.65 -3.53 5.26
C CYS A 138 -10.80 -3.13 6.19
N LYS A 139 -12.00 -2.96 5.65
CA LYS A 139 -13.19 -2.61 6.43
C LYS A 139 -13.48 -3.66 7.51
N ALA A 140 -13.31 -4.95 7.18
CA ALA A 140 -13.52 -6.03 8.13
C ALA A 140 -12.57 -5.95 9.32
N TYR A 141 -11.40 -5.36 9.17
CA TYR A 141 -10.39 -5.22 10.22
C TYR A 141 -10.26 -3.79 10.73
N ASN A 142 -11.19 -2.90 10.37
CA ASN A 142 -11.17 -1.49 10.76
C ASN A 142 -9.88 -0.76 10.33
N ILE A 143 -9.37 -1.12 9.16
CA ILE A 143 -8.20 -0.48 8.57
C ILE A 143 -8.69 0.61 7.59
N PRO A 144 -8.31 1.87 7.78
CA PRO A 144 -8.68 2.92 6.83
C PRO A 144 -8.10 2.63 5.44
N CYS A 145 -8.89 2.87 4.42
CA CYS A 145 -8.51 2.57 3.04
C CYS A 145 -8.97 3.71 2.14
N VAL A 146 -8.04 4.28 1.38
CA VAL A 146 -8.30 5.42 0.48
C VAL A 146 -7.73 5.14 -0.90
N ASN A 147 -8.32 5.75 -1.92
CA ASN A 147 -7.69 5.85 -3.23
C ASN A 147 -6.87 7.15 -3.28
N ILE A 148 -6.17 7.39 -4.40
CA ILE A 148 -5.31 8.57 -4.53
C ILE A 148 -6.11 9.88 -4.44
N THR A 149 -7.31 9.93 -5.01
CA THR A 149 -8.17 11.11 -4.92
C THR A 149 -8.58 11.38 -3.47
N GLU A 150 -8.95 10.33 -2.75
CA GLU A 150 -9.31 10.43 -1.33
C GLU A 150 -8.10 10.82 -0.48
N LEU A 151 -6.90 10.34 -0.84
CA LEU A 151 -5.65 10.75 -0.19
C LEU A 151 -5.46 12.27 -0.30
N CYS A 152 -5.67 12.83 -1.48
CA CYS A 152 -5.57 14.28 -1.69
C CYS A 152 -6.51 15.04 -0.77
N THR A 153 -7.75 14.57 -0.62
CA THR A 153 -8.73 15.17 0.28
C THR A 153 -8.26 15.09 1.73
N GLU A 154 -7.80 13.92 2.14
CA GLU A 154 -7.35 13.67 3.51
C GLU A 154 -6.16 14.54 3.90
N GLU A 155 -5.23 14.76 2.97
CA GLU A 155 -4.04 15.56 3.21
C GLU A 155 -4.23 17.04 2.85
N ASN A 156 -5.41 17.44 2.41
CA ASN A 156 -5.74 18.81 2.01
C ASN A 156 -4.84 19.30 0.87
N TRP A 157 -4.51 18.43 -0.05
CA TRP A 157 -3.74 18.81 -1.24
C TRP A 157 -4.68 19.44 -2.28
N GLU A 158 -4.28 20.59 -2.80
CA GLU A 158 -5.00 21.31 -3.86
C GLU A 158 -4.06 21.56 -5.03
N PHE A 159 -4.58 21.43 -6.23
CA PHE A 159 -3.79 21.62 -7.45
C PHE A 159 -4.44 22.57 -8.44
#